data_1a6b36fc38cee089230e6b84c24a29b1
#
_entry.id   1a6b36fc38cee089230e6b84c24a29b1
#
_cell.length_a   1.000
_cell.length_b   1.000
_cell.length_c   1.000
_cell.angle_alpha   90.00
_cell.angle_beta   90.00
_cell.angle_gamma   90.00
#
_symmetry.space_group_name_H-M   'P 1'
#
loop_
_entity.id
_entity.type
_entity.pdbx_description
1 polymer ?
#
loop_
_entity_poly.entity_id
_entity_poly.type
_entity_poly.pdbx_seq_one_letter_code
_entity_poly.pdbx_strand_id
1 'polypeptide(L)'
;AYLVWTVEEEDTILAVVTTRMIYYPKGYALAMDFVGGTRMKEWLPMVQETLEAHAKHNKCIHLEAFGRRAWGKYLEKLSWYPAYITYHKDL
;
A
#
# COMPACT_ATOMS: atom_id res chain seq x y z
N ALA A 1 10.54 10.97 -1.34
CA ALA A 1 10.98 10.52 -0.03
C ALA A 1 10.26 9.24 0.39
N TYR A 2 10.99 8.35 1.02
CA TYR A 2 10.44 7.11 1.56
C TYR A 2 10.09 7.29 3.03
N LEU A 3 8.96 6.71 3.41
CA LEU A 3 8.61 6.59 4.82
C LEU A 3 8.49 5.11 5.16
N VAL A 4 8.87 4.77 6.37
CA VAL A 4 8.76 3.41 6.88
C VAL A 4 7.72 3.41 7.98
N TRP A 5 6.75 2.52 7.86
CA TRP A 5 5.68 2.35 8.83
C TRP A 5 5.80 0.96 9.44
N THR A 6 5.58 0.86 10.73
CA THR A 6 5.55 -0.44 11.39
C THR A 6 4.16 -0.70 11.95
N VAL A 7 3.77 -1.98 11.90
CA VAL A 7 2.56 -2.45 12.57
C VAL A 7 3.03 -3.22 13.80
N GLU A 8 2.62 -2.76 14.96
CA GLU A 8 3.09 -3.33 16.22
C GLU A 8 1.94 -3.79 17.10
N GLU A 9 2.19 -4.84 17.86
CA GLU A 9 1.27 -5.36 18.86
C GLU A 9 2.10 -5.85 20.05
N GLU A 10 1.87 -5.24 21.23
CA GLU A 10 2.56 -5.62 22.46
C GLU A 10 4.09 -5.77 22.31
N ASP A 11 4.72 -4.71 21.83
CA ASP A 11 6.17 -4.65 21.61
C ASP A 11 6.69 -5.60 20.52
N THR A 12 5.80 -6.21 19.76
CA THR A 12 6.18 -7.07 18.64
C THR A 12 5.85 -6.37 17.32
N ILE A 13 6.82 -6.33 16.41
CA ILE A 13 6.59 -5.80 15.08
C ILE A 13 5.98 -6.90 14.21
N LEU A 14 4.74 -6.68 13.77
CA LEU A 14 4.03 -7.64 12.92
C LEU A 14 4.35 -7.45 11.45
N ALA A 15 4.58 -6.22 11.04
CA ALA A 15 4.81 -5.92 9.64
C ALA A 15 5.54 -4.60 9.47
N VAL A 16 6.15 -4.46 8.31
CA VAL A 16 6.81 -3.22 7.88
C VAL A 16 6.25 -2.86 6.50
N VAL A 17 5.82 -1.62 6.37
CA VAL A 17 5.30 -1.10 5.12
C VAL A 17 6.12 0.13 4.75
N THR A 18 6.56 0.21 3.51
CA THR A 18 7.25 1.40 3.03
C THR A 18 6.35 2.13 2.05
N THR A 19 6.39 3.45 2.09
CA THR A 19 5.62 4.28 1.18
C THR A 19 6.50 5.33 0.53
N ARG A 20 6.12 5.75 -0.65
CA ARG A 20 6.79 6.83 -1.37
C ARG A 20 5.79 7.62 -2.19
N MET A 21 6.14 8.87 -2.45
CA MET A 21 5.32 9.73 -3.30
C MET A 21 5.69 9.50 -4.76
N ILE A 22 4.66 9.40 -5.59
CA ILE A 22 4.83 9.32 -7.04
C ILE A 22 4.21 10.58 -7.65
N TYR A 23 4.92 11.21 -8.56
CA TYR A 23 4.47 12.44 -9.19
C TYR A 23 3.95 12.14 -10.59
N TYR A 24 2.66 12.36 -10.79
CA TYR A 24 2.01 12.23 -12.10
C TYR A 24 1.63 13.60 -12.61
N PRO A 25 1.43 13.76 -13.93
CA PRO A 25 0.98 15.03 -14.48
C PRO A 25 -0.31 15.57 -13.87
N LYS A 26 -1.20 14.67 -13.45
CA LYS A 26 -2.49 15.06 -12.87
C LYS A 26 -2.47 15.18 -11.34
N GLY A 27 -1.39 14.86 -10.69
CA GLY A 27 -1.31 14.93 -9.24
C GLY A 27 -0.38 13.89 -8.64
N TYR A 28 -0.41 13.78 -7.33
CA TYR A 28 0.47 12.88 -6.60
C TYR A 28 -0.26 11.61 -6.20
N ALA A 29 0.48 10.53 -6.10
CA ALA A 29 -0.02 9.29 -5.52
C ALA A 29 0.90 8.88 -4.38
N LEU A 30 0.32 8.19 -3.39
CA LEU A 30 1.12 7.57 -2.34
C LEU A 30 1.20 6.08 -2.66
N ALA A 31 2.40 5.61 -2.96
CA ALA A 31 2.63 4.22 -3.29
C ALA A 31 3.03 3.45 -2.05
N MET A 32 2.35 2.34 -1.80
CA MET A 32 2.69 1.42 -0.75
C MET A 32 3.51 0.29 -1.38
N ASP A 33 4.80 0.28 -1.10
CA ASP A 33 5.69 -0.79 -1.49
C ASP A 33 5.66 -1.80 -0.36
N PHE A 34 4.74 -2.76 -0.44
CA PHE A 34 4.57 -3.72 0.63
C PHE A 34 5.77 -4.63 0.73
N VAL A 35 6.27 -4.80 1.93
CA VAL A 35 7.46 -5.57 2.16
C VAL A 35 7.18 -6.92 2.79
N GLY A 36 6.24 -7.00 3.69
CA GLY A 36 5.89 -8.27 4.28
C GLY A 36 5.52 -8.15 5.75
N GLY A 37 4.99 -9.24 6.25
CA GLY A 37 4.56 -9.32 7.62
C GLY A 37 3.62 -10.47 7.80
N THR A 38 3.14 -10.63 9.03
CA THR A 38 2.19 -11.66 9.36
C THR A 38 0.82 -11.04 9.66
N ARG A 39 -0.22 -11.85 9.57
CA ARG A 39 -1.58 -11.45 9.95
C ARG A 39 -2.09 -10.21 9.21
N MET A 40 -1.75 -10.10 7.93
CA MET A 40 -2.07 -8.91 7.14
C MET A 40 -3.57 -8.60 7.06
N LYS A 41 -4.41 -9.61 7.00
CA LYS A 41 -5.86 -9.39 6.94
C LYS A 41 -6.40 -8.69 8.20
N GLU A 42 -5.68 -8.80 9.31
CA GLU A 42 -6.10 -8.16 10.56
C GLU A 42 -5.70 -6.70 10.62
N TRP A 43 -4.50 -6.36 10.13
CA TRP A 43 -4.00 -5.00 10.27
C TRP A 43 -4.13 -4.13 9.02
N LEU A 44 -4.29 -4.73 7.83
CA LEU A 44 -4.32 -3.93 6.60
C LEU A 44 -5.44 -2.87 6.55
N PRO A 45 -6.67 -3.15 7.02
CA PRO A 45 -7.69 -2.11 7.03
C PRO A 45 -7.29 -0.88 7.84
N MET A 46 -6.65 -1.08 8.97
CA MET A 46 -6.17 0.02 9.82
C MET A 46 -5.03 0.78 9.14
N VAL A 47 -4.09 0.06 8.53
CA VAL A 47 -2.99 0.67 7.81
C VAL A 47 -3.52 1.47 6.62
N GLN A 48 -4.48 0.93 5.88
CA GLN A 48 -5.11 1.64 4.78
C GLN A 48 -5.71 2.96 5.24
N GLU A 49 -6.46 2.94 6.34
CA GLU A 49 -7.07 4.14 6.88
C GLU A 49 -6.01 5.19 7.25
N THR A 50 -4.94 4.76 7.90
CA THR A 50 -3.84 5.63 8.27
C THR A 50 -3.16 6.23 7.04
N LEU A 51 -2.89 5.41 6.03
CA LEU A 51 -2.24 5.87 4.80
C LEU A 51 -3.16 6.77 3.97
N GLU A 52 -4.47 6.53 3.99
CA GLU A 52 -5.42 7.41 3.33
C GLU A 52 -5.40 8.81 3.96
N ALA A 53 -5.36 8.87 5.28
CA ALA A 53 -5.28 10.15 5.98
C ALA A 53 -3.99 10.89 5.64
N HIS A 54 -2.86 10.16 5.63
CA HIS A 54 -1.57 10.73 5.27
C HIS A 54 -1.56 11.22 3.81
N ALA A 55 -2.12 10.42 2.91
CA ALA A 55 -2.19 10.78 1.49
C ALA A 55 -3.04 12.03 1.28
N LYS A 56 -4.18 12.11 1.93
CA LYS A 56 -5.06 13.30 1.84
C LYS A 56 -4.38 14.54 2.39
N HIS A 57 -3.67 14.40 3.49
CA HIS A 57 -2.93 15.51 4.08
C HIS A 57 -1.87 16.04 3.12
N ASN A 58 -1.27 15.17 2.32
CA ASN A 58 -0.24 15.53 1.34
C ASN A 58 -0.82 15.76 -0.05
N LYS A 59 -2.13 15.91 -0.16
CA LYS A 59 -2.84 16.23 -1.41
C LYS A 59 -2.66 15.18 -2.51
N CYS A 60 -2.54 13.91 -2.12
CA CYS A 60 -2.51 12.82 -3.07
C CYS A 60 -3.91 12.54 -3.60
N ILE A 61 -3.98 12.13 -4.86
CA ILE A 61 -5.25 11.81 -5.51
C ILE A 61 -5.66 10.35 -5.34
N HIS A 62 -4.70 9.45 -5.10
CA HIS A 62 -4.99 8.05 -4.83
C HIS A 62 -3.83 7.36 -4.13
N LEU A 63 -4.11 6.17 -3.63
CA LEU A 63 -3.09 5.24 -3.14
C LEU A 63 -2.77 4.26 -4.26
N GLU A 64 -1.54 3.77 -4.28
CA GLU A 64 -1.13 2.69 -5.16
C GLU A 64 -0.45 1.59 -4.35
N ALA A 65 -0.54 0.37 -4.82
CA ALA A 65 0.17 -0.75 -4.23
C ALA A 65 0.59 -1.72 -5.34
N PHE A 66 1.74 -2.33 -5.14
CA PHE A 66 2.21 -3.39 -6.01
C PHE A 66 2.01 -4.70 -5.27
N GLY A 67 1.18 -5.57 -5.80
CA GLY A 67 0.82 -6.79 -5.12
C GLY A 67 0.76 -7.97 -6.06
N ARG A 68 0.82 -9.16 -5.48
CA ARG A 68 0.64 -10.39 -6.23
C ARG A 68 -0.83 -10.54 -6.63
N ARG A 69 -1.07 -11.23 -7.72
CA ARG A 69 -2.41 -11.45 -8.24
C ARG A 69 -3.37 -12.04 -7.20
N ALA A 70 -2.87 -12.93 -6.37
CA ALA A 70 -3.68 -13.57 -5.34
C ALA A 70 -4.30 -12.60 -4.33
N TRP A 71 -3.76 -11.40 -4.22
CA TRP A 71 -4.26 -10.38 -3.32
C TRP A 71 -5.49 -9.63 -3.86
N GLY A 72 -5.75 -9.74 -5.15
CA GLY A 72 -6.79 -8.97 -5.81
C GLY A 72 -8.15 -9.07 -5.18
N LYS A 73 -8.59 -10.29 -4.86
CA LYS A 73 -9.90 -10.50 -4.25
C LYS A 73 -10.03 -9.84 -2.88
N TYR A 74 -8.98 -9.89 -2.09
CA TYR A 74 -8.99 -9.28 -0.78
C TYR A 74 -8.96 -7.76 -0.88
N LEU A 75 -8.14 -7.23 -1.77
CA LEU A 75 -8.04 -5.79 -1.98
C LEU A 75 -9.33 -5.20 -2.54
N GLU A 76 -10.06 -5.94 -3.37
CA GLU A 76 -11.36 -5.49 -3.85
C GLU A 76 -12.33 -5.20 -2.70
N LYS A 77 -12.29 -6.02 -1.66
CA LYS A 77 -13.12 -5.84 -0.47
C LYS A 77 -12.79 -4.55 0.28
N LEU A 78 -11.59 -4.02 0.07
CA LEU A 78 -11.12 -2.79 0.68
C LEU A 78 -11.16 -1.61 -0.29
N SER A 79 -11.91 -1.76 -1.38
CA SER A 79 -12.14 -0.73 -2.40
C SER A 79 -10.92 -0.40 -3.27
N TRP A 80 -10.04 -1.38 -3.44
CA TRP A 80 -8.95 -1.28 -4.40
C TRP A 80 -9.38 -1.93 -5.72
N TYR A 81 -8.81 -1.44 -6.81
CA TYR A 81 -9.04 -2.03 -8.13
C TYR A 81 -7.70 -2.09 -8.90
N PRO A 82 -7.53 -3.09 -9.78
CA PRO A 82 -6.32 -3.17 -10.59
C PRO A 82 -6.33 -2.09 -11.68
N ALA A 83 -5.30 -1.25 -11.69
CA ALA A 83 -5.18 -0.17 -12.68
C ALA A 83 -4.18 -0.51 -13.78
N TYR A 84 -3.11 -1.23 -13.42
CA TYR A 84 -2.05 -1.59 -14.37
C TYR A 84 -1.64 -3.03 -14.17
N ILE A 85 -1.16 -3.65 -15.24
CA ILE A 85 -0.62 -5.01 -15.20
C ILE A 85 0.80 -4.95 -15.71
N THR A 86 1.73 -5.56 -14.97
CA THR A 86 3.11 -5.67 -15.39
C THR A 86 3.32 -7.02 -16.06
N TYR A 87 3.83 -7.01 -17.29
CA TYR A 87 4.12 -8.23 -18.01
C TYR A 87 5.61 -8.53 -17.92
N HIS A 88 5.94 -9.78 -17.68
CA HIS A 88 7.32 -10.25 -17.60
C HIS A 88 7.61 -11.24 -18.71
N LYS A 89 8.81 -11.18 -19.23
CA LYS A 89 9.30 -12.16 -20.18
C LYS A 89 10.72 -12.54 -19.75
N ASP A 90 10.94 -13.82 -19.49
CA ASP A 90 12.25 -14.30 -19.12
C ASP A 90 13.18 -14.33 -20.34
N LEU A 91 14.43 -13.99 -20.12
CA LEU A 91 15.45 -13.93 -21.17
C LEU A 91 16.33 -15.18 -21.18
#